data_2ea73f538e30bc5a8bb2329aea422ea1
#
_entry.id   2ea73f538e30bc5a8bb2329aea422ea1
#
_cell.length_a   1.000
_cell.length_b   1.000
_cell.length_c   1.000
_cell.angle_alpha   90.00
_cell.angle_beta   90.00
_cell.angle_gamma   90.00
#
_symmetry.space_group_name_H-M   'P 1'
#
loop_
_entity.id
_entity.type
_entity.pdbx_description
1 polymer ?
#
loop_
_entity_poly.entity_id
_entity_poly.type
_entity_poly.pdbx_seq_one_letter_code
_entity_poly.pdbx_strand_id
1 'polypeptide(L)'
;MALVVPEECRESAAVWGWCERMLAGNGPIRQVLPVDVRQSMANGGGPACLRLRVVADPATIDPRFLLDEAKADLLETVIRETWPEQIDPADLGKDSLAAAVRAARAELLASLGLRELA
;
A
#
# COMPACT_ATOMS: atom_id res chain seq x y z
N MET A 1 -18.95 -7.81 -4.74
CA MET A 1 -17.54 -7.53 -5.15
C MET A 1 -17.39 -6.04 -5.30
N ALA A 2 -16.29 -5.45 -4.83
CA ALA A 2 -15.96 -4.04 -5.03
C ALA A 2 -14.86 -3.91 -6.08
N LEU A 3 -14.88 -2.81 -6.84
CA LEU A 3 -13.82 -2.37 -7.75
C LEU A 3 -13.11 -1.18 -7.10
N VAL A 4 -11.81 -1.28 -6.90
CA VAL A 4 -10.97 -0.19 -6.42
C VAL A 4 -10.34 0.48 -7.64
N VAL A 5 -10.47 1.81 -7.71
CA VAL A 5 -9.98 2.62 -8.85
C VAL A 5 -9.20 3.83 -8.33
N PRO A 6 -8.26 4.38 -9.12
CA PRO A 6 -7.66 5.67 -8.81
C PRO A 6 -8.69 6.80 -8.76
N GLU A 7 -8.44 7.83 -7.92
CA GLU A 7 -9.34 9.00 -7.79
C GLU A 7 -9.54 9.74 -9.13
N GLU A 8 -8.55 9.71 -10.02
CA GLU A 8 -8.64 10.28 -11.38
C GLU A 8 -9.80 9.69 -12.20
N CYS A 9 -10.21 8.45 -11.91
CA CYS A 9 -11.38 7.86 -12.54
C CYS A 9 -12.67 8.63 -12.20
N ARG A 10 -12.75 9.23 -11.02
CA ARG A 10 -13.87 10.05 -10.56
C ARG A 10 -13.85 11.44 -11.19
N GLU A 11 -12.67 11.97 -11.47
CA GLU A 11 -12.49 13.28 -12.10
C GLU A 11 -12.86 13.26 -13.60
N SER A 12 -12.79 12.09 -14.24
CA SER A 12 -13.18 11.90 -15.63
C SER A 12 -14.65 11.53 -15.75
N ALA A 13 -15.50 12.45 -16.20
CA ALA A 13 -16.92 12.20 -16.39
C ALA A 13 -17.22 10.98 -17.29
N ALA A 14 -16.40 10.75 -18.33
CA ALA A 14 -16.56 9.61 -19.23
C ALA A 14 -16.27 8.28 -18.52
N VAL A 15 -15.19 8.23 -17.73
CA VAL A 15 -14.80 7.03 -16.98
C VAL A 15 -15.76 6.78 -15.83
N TRP A 16 -16.14 7.82 -15.09
CA TRP A 16 -17.10 7.68 -13.99
C TRP A 16 -18.46 7.22 -14.47
N GLY A 17 -18.99 7.80 -15.56
CA GLY A 17 -20.21 7.35 -16.17
C GLY A 17 -20.17 5.90 -16.69
N TRP A 18 -18.98 5.40 -17.06
CA TRP A 18 -18.81 3.98 -17.35
C TRP A 18 -18.93 3.13 -16.06
N CYS A 19 -18.31 3.55 -14.97
CA CYS A 19 -18.41 2.89 -13.66
C CYS A 19 -19.86 2.83 -13.17
N GLU A 20 -20.62 3.92 -13.32
CA GLU A 20 -22.04 3.97 -12.94
C GLU A 20 -22.90 3.01 -13.77
N ARG A 21 -22.67 2.94 -15.08
CA ARG A 21 -23.38 1.97 -15.95
C ARG A 21 -23.05 0.53 -15.58
N MET A 22 -21.78 0.27 -15.22
CA MET A 22 -21.35 -1.05 -14.76
C MET A 22 -22.05 -1.43 -13.45
N LEU A 23 -22.19 -0.49 -12.50
CA LEU A 23 -22.92 -0.71 -11.25
C LEU A 23 -24.42 -0.94 -11.45
N ALA A 24 -25.01 -0.22 -12.41
CA ALA A 24 -26.44 -0.38 -12.76
C ALA A 24 -26.72 -1.72 -13.47
N GLY A 25 -25.69 -2.35 -14.02
CA GLY A 25 -25.80 -3.64 -14.69
C GLY A 25 -25.93 -4.82 -13.71
N ASN A 26 -26.22 -5.99 -14.27
CA ASN A 26 -26.34 -7.22 -13.47
C ASN A 26 -25.02 -7.98 -13.29
N GLY A 27 -23.89 -7.26 -13.32
CA GLY A 27 -22.55 -7.79 -13.11
C GLY A 27 -22.28 -8.12 -11.62
N PRO A 28 -21.14 -8.72 -11.30
CA PRO A 28 -20.75 -9.08 -9.93
C PRO A 28 -20.29 -7.89 -9.08
N ILE A 29 -19.93 -6.76 -9.70
CA ILE A 29 -19.44 -5.56 -8.99
C ILE A 29 -20.63 -4.79 -8.46
N ARG A 30 -20.60 -4.43 -7.17
CA ARG A 30 -21.65 -3.72 -6.45
C ARG A 30 -21.20 -2.39 -5.85
N GLN A 31 -19.92 -2.10 -5.92
CA GLN A 31 -19.34 -0.91 -5.34
C GLN A 31 -18.08 -0.51 -6.13
N VAL A 32 -17.88 0.79 -6.31
CA VAL A 32 -16.64 1.38 -6.82
C VAL A 32 -16.07 2.24 -5.71
N LEU A 33 -14.81 2.01 -5.36
CA LEU A 33 -14.07 2.69 -4.30
C LEU A 33 -12.92 3.47 -4.93
N PRO A 34 -13.03 4.79 -5.10
CA PRO A 34 -11.91 5.62 -5.51
C PRO A 34 -10.89 5.75 -4.38
N VAL A 35 -9.60 5.67 -4.71
CA VAL A 35 -8.48 5.80 -3.78
C VAL A 35 -7.47 6.77 -4.36
N ASP A 36 -6.99 7.71 -3.56
CA ASP A 36 -5.90 8.59 -3.98
C ASP A 36 -4.58 7.82 -3.98
N VAL A 37 -4.06 7.60 -5.18
CA VAL A 37 -2.78 6.93 -5.42
C VAL A 37 -1.81 7.81 -6.22
N ARG A 38 -2.04 9.13 -6.25
CA ARG A 38 -1.29 10.08 -7.05
C ARG A 38 0.19 10.08 -6.73
N GLN A 39 0.55 9.98 -5.45
CA GLN A 39 1.96 9.92 -5.04
C GLN A 39 2.65 8.64 -5.55
N SER A 40 1.96 7.50 -5.51
CA SER A 40 2.48 6.25 -6.07
C SER A 40 2.67 6.30 -7.59
N MET A 41 1.92 7.19 -8.28
CA MET A 41 1.93 7.33 -9.74
C MET A 41 2.81 8.48 -10.22
N ALA A 42 3.24 9.37 -9.33
CA ALA A 42 3.99 10.60 -9.69
C ALA A 42 5.32 10.31 -10.39
N ASN A 43 5.92 9.14 -10.19
CA ASN A 43 7.20 8.73 -10.78
C ASN A 43 7.05 7.88 -12.05
N GLY A 44 5.90 7.89 -12.71
CA GLY A 44 5.72 7.30 -14.05
C GLY A 44 5.38 5.81 -14.09
N GLY A 45 4.96 5.24 -12.99
CA GLY A 45 4.42 3.88 -12.91
C GLY A 45 2.92 3.87 -12.56
N GLY A 46 2.25 2.76 -12.75
CA GLY A 46 0.98 2.51 -12.06
C GLY A 46 1.24 2.28 -10.56
N PRO A 47 0.18 2.22 -9.72
CA PRO A 47 0.35 1.87 -8.31
C PRO A 47 1.15 0.58 -8.22
N ALA A 48 2.30 0.65 -7.57
CA ALA A 48 3.20 -0.50 -7.45
C ALA A 48 2.47 -1.66 -6.78
N CYS A 49 2.28 -2.73 -7.51
CA CYS A 49 1.55 -3.89 -7.03
C CYS A 49 2.54 -4.93 -6.53
N LEU A 50 2.84 -4.91 -5.25
CA LEU A 50 3.47 -6.03 -4.54
C LEU A 50 2.39 -6.96 -3.97
N ARG A 51 1.47 -7.43 -4.83
CA ARG A 51 0.44 -8.36 -4.38
C ARG A 51 0.59 -9.71 -5.06
N LEU A 52 0.74 -10.70 -4.25
CA LEU A 52 0.59 -12.09 -4.64
C LEU A 52 -0.71 -12.60 -4.03
N ARG A 53 -1.58 -13.15 -4.87
CA ARG A 53 -2.78 -13.80 -4.40
C ARG A 53 -2.45 -15.25 -4.10
N VAL A 54 -2.49 -15.59 -2.82
CA VAL A 54 -2.22 -16.96 -2.35
C VAL A 54 -3.50 -17.50 -1.73
N VAL A 55 -3.91 -18.72 -2.15
CA VAL A 55 -4.96 -19.46 -1.45
C VAL A 55 -4.27 -20.25 -0.34
N ALA A 56 -4.52 -19.89 0.89
CA ALA A 56 -3.94 -20.54 2.06
C ALA A 56 -4.96 -20.61 3.20
N ASP A 57 -4.81 -21.61 4.06
CA ASP A 57 -5.53 -21.66 5.32
C ASP A 57 -4.84 -20.69 6.32
N PRO A 58 -5.52 -19.65 6.83
CA PRO A 58 -4.94 -18.71 7.79
C PRO A 58 -4.36 -19.38 9.03
N ALA A 59 -4.89 -20.54 9.45
CA ALA A 59 -4.38 -21.30 10.59
C ALA A 59 -2.97 -21.87 10.37
N THR A 60 -2.53 -21.99 9.12
CA THR A 60 -1.20 -22.50 8.75
C THR A 60 -0.17 -21.41 8.52
N ILE A 61 -0.60 -20.13 8.56
CA ILE A 61 0.27 -18.97 8.33
C ILE A 61 0.81 -18.50 9.68
N ASP A 62 2.12 -18.20 9.72
CA ASP A 62 2.70 -17.55 10.90
C ASP A 62 1.94 -16.24 11.19
N PRO A 63 1.38 -16.07 12.42
CA PRO A 63 0.59 -14.89 12.78
C PRO A 63 1.30 -13.56 12.57
N ARG A 64 2.64 -13.56 12.53
CA ARG A 64 3.44 -12.36 12.26
C ARG A 64 3.19 -11.80 10.85
N PHE A 65 2.76 -12.63 9.90
CA PHE A 65 2.42 -12.23 8.52
C PHE A 65 0.93 -11.96 8.29
N LEU A 66 0.09 -12.15 9.31
CA LEU A 66 -1.31 -11.78 9.23
C LEU A 66 -1.47 -10.33 9.69
N LEU A 67 -2.27 -9.56 8.96
CA LEU A 67 -2.57 -8.17 9.24
C LEU A 67 -3.96 -8.05 9.85
N ASP A 68 -4.05 -7.41 11.02
CA ASP A 68 -5.27 -6.95 11.67
C ASP A 68 -5.19 -5.43 11.91
N GLU A 69 -6.24 -4.82 12.44
CA GLU A 69 -6.28 -3.36 12.69
C GLU A 69 -5.19 -2.92 13.67
N ALA A 70 -4.99 -3.64 14.75
CA ALA A 70 -3.97 -3.29 15.74
C ALA A 70 -2.55 -3.32 15.15
N LYS A 71 -2.28 -4.30 14.31
CA LYS A 71 -0.99 -4.40 13.62
C LYS A 71 -0.86 -3.32 12.53
N ALA A 72 -1.94 -2.96 11.86
CA ALA A 72 -1.95 -1.86 10.90
C ALA A 72 -1.61 -0.54 11.58
N ASP A 73 -2.21 -0.23 12.72
CA ASP A 73 -1.94 0.96 13.54
C ASP A 73 -0.48 0.99 14.04
N LEU A 74 0.02 -0.15 14.48
CA LEU A 74 1.43 -0.30 14.89
C LEU A 74 2.37 0.01 13.71
N LEU A 75 2.12 -0.58 12.55
CA LEU A 75 2.94 -0.37 11.35
C LEU A 75 2.91 1.09 10.90
N GLU A 76 1.72 1.72 10.90
CA GLU A 76 1.58 3.13 10.55
C GLU A 76 2.37 4.03 11.51
N THR A 77 2.32 3.75 12.81
CA THR A 77 3.09 4.47 13.83
C THR A 77 4.59 4.34 13.58
N VAL A 78 5.09 3.12 13.43
CA VAL A 78 6.53 2.87 13.20
C VAL A 78 6.99 3.53 11.90
N ILE A 79 6.20 3.45 10.83
CA ILE A 79 6.55 4.09 9.56
C ILE A 79 6.61 5.60 9.71
N ARG A 80 5.64 6.25 10.36
CA ARG A 80 5.67 7.70 10.60
C ARG A 80 6.86 8.16 11.43
N GLU A 81 7.27 7.36 12.41
CA GLU A 81 8.37 7.73 13.32
C GLU A 81 9.75 7.49 12.71
N THR A 82 9.89 6.55 11.80
CA THR A 82 11.22 6.07 11.38
C THR A 82 11.52 6.31 9.90
N TRP A 83 10.52 6.33 9.02
CA TRP A 83 10.74 6.62 7.59
C TRP A 83 10.73 8.12 7.31
N PRO A 84 11.60 8.61 6.42
CA PRO A 84 11.53 10.00 5.98
C PRO A 84 10.21 10.26 5.23
N GLU A 85 9.50 11.31 5.61
CA GLU A 85 8.27 11.73 4.94
C GLU A 85 8.52 12.13 3.48
N GLN A 86 9.66 12.74 3.21
CA GLN A 86 10.11 13.15 1.89
C GLN A 86 11.59 12.84 1.69
N ILE A 87 11.95 12.49 0.47
CA ILE A 87 13.34 12.29 0.05
C ILE A 87 13.65 13.25 -1.09
N ASP A 88 14.62 14.14 -0.89
CA ASP A 88 15.12 14.98 -1.98
C ASP A 88 15.88 14.09 -2.98
N PRO A 89 15.62 14.22 -4.31
CA PRO A 89 16.40 13.49 -5.32
C PRO A 89 17.91 13.64 -5.19
N ALA A 90 18.39 14.79 -4.68
CA ALA A 90 19.82 15.03 -4.41
C ALA A 90 20.38 14.17 -3.27
N ASP A 91 19.52 13.57 -2.45
CA ASP A 91 19.92 12.72 -1.33
C ASP A 91 20.04 11.24 -1.69
N LEU A 92 19.57 10.82 -2.86
CA LEU A 92 19.55 9.42 -3.28
C LEU A 92 20.93 8.75 -3.32
N GLY A 93 22.00 9.53 -3.49
CA GLY A 93 23.38 9.03 -3.45
C GLY A 93 24.09 9.13 -2.10
N LYS A 94 23.41 9.60 -1.05
CA LYS A 94 24.03 9.81 0.26
C LYS A 94 24.02 8.56 1.13
N ASP A 95 25.14 8.20 1.71
CA ASP A 95 25.26 7.08 2.67
C ASP A 95 24.34 7.27 3.89
N SER A 96 24.11 8.51 4.30
CA SER A 96 23.22 8.84 5.41
C SER A 96 21.78 8.43 5.15
N LEU A 97 21.26 8.63 3.93
CA LEU A 97 19.93 8.16 3.55
C LEU A 97 19.84 6.64 3.57
N ALA A 98 20.84 5.97 3.00
CA ALA A 98 20.90 4.52 2.98
C ALA A 98 20.98 3.93 4.42
N ALA A 99 21.72 4.58 5.32
CA ALA A 99 21.79 4.19 6.72
C ALA A 99 20.44 4.39 7.44
N ALA A 100 19.78 5.52 7.21
CA ALA A 100 18.46 5.82 7.79
C ALA A 100 17.40 4.81 7.35
N VAL A 101 17.35 4.49 6.06
CA VAL A 101 16.39 3.50 5.52
C VAL A 101 16.67 2.09 6.09
N ARG A 102 17.95 1.70 6.22
CA ARG A 102 18.27 0.41 6.86
C ARG A 102 17.88 0.38 8.34
N ALA A 103 18.06 1.46 9.07
CA ALA A 103 17.66 1.56 10.47
C ALA A 103 16.11 1.49 10.59
N ALA A 104 15.39 2.23 9.76
CA ALA A 104 13.93 2.19 9.72
C ALA A 104 13.40 0.77 9.41
N ARG A 105 14.02 0.08 8.43
CA ARG A 105 13.67 -1.31 8.12
C ARG A 105 13.92 -2.24 9.30
N ALA A 106 15.04 -2.10 9.99
CA ALA A 106 15.38 -2.94 11.15
C ALA A 106 14.36 -2.72 12.28
N GLU A 107 13.95 -1.48 12.54
CA GLU A 107 12.95 -1.15 13.55
C GLU A 107 11.58 -1.74 13.19
N LEU A 108 11.16 -1.62 11.93
CA LEU A 108 9.92 -2.22 11.44
C LEU A 108 9.91 -3.73 11.64
N LEU A 109 10.98 -4.41 11.26
CA LEU A 109 11.10 -5.87 11.44
C LEU A 109 11.12 -6.26 12.92
N ALA A 110 11.77 -5.45 13.76
CA ALA A 110 11.77 -5.67 15.20
C ALA A 110 10.37 -5.56 15.81
N SER A 111 9.60 -4.55 15.40
CA SER A 111 8.22 -4.33 15.85
C SER A 111 7.27 -5.47 15.45
N LEU A 112 7.56 -6.13 14.33
CA LEU A 112 6.83 -7.31 13.87
C LEU A 112 7.33 -8.64 14.47
N GLY A 113 8.39 -8.62 15.30
CA GLY A 113 9.03 -9.84 15.78
C GLY A 113 9.78 -10.63 14.71
N LEU A 114 10.24 -9.95 13.64
CA LEU A 114 10.89 -10.53 12.46
C LEU A 114 12.37 -10.13 12.36
N ARG A 115 13.06 -9.99 13.49
CA ARG A 115 14.47 -9.55 13.54
C ARG A 115 15.41 -10.44 12.74
N GLU A 116 15.06 -11.71 12.57
CA GLU A 116 15.82 -12.66 11.75
C GLU A 116 15.84 -12.31 10.25
N LEU A 117 14.99 -11.37 9.82
CA LEU A 117 14.94 -10.87 8.43
C LEU A 117 15.66 -9.52 8.26
N ALA A 118 16.23 -8.96 9.33
CA ALA A 118 16.86 -7.64 9.30
C ALA A 118 18.20 -7.62 8.55
#